data_3c5ab3f992e53c39ce412db1299c1fd7
#
_entry.id   3c5ab3f992e53c39ce412db1299c1fd7
#
_cell.length_a   1.000
_cell.length_b   1.000
_cell.length_c   1.000
_cell.angle_alpha   90.00
_cell.angle_beta   90.00
_cell.angle_gamma   90.00
#
_symmetry.space_group_name_H-M   'P 1'
#
loop_
_entity.id
_entity.type
_entity.pdbx_description
1 polymer ?
#
loop_
_entity_poly.entity_id
_entity_poly.type
_entity_poly.pdbx_seq_one_letter_code
_entity_poly.pdbx_strand_id
1 'polypeptide(L)'
;MVCIPFPKETFTDQILTAQIVVLAREHPEKAFSYQVETILKGDIDHPEIDLFLASRTRRRLAENPEESVVLAYDAKTQNWQRAGYATPAYESIVREILIRESSWNPSFGKERRPRFFLPYLADEDPTIRELASLEVGQASYSLIREADRFIPRQQVHNFLAEPKYMEWWALYILLLGVDATPAEAEIIRDAINNHARFNQSLNLSAWATALIEIDGESGINWLEENYLLNANR
;
A
#
# COMPACT_ATOMS: atom_id res chain seq x y z
N MET A 1 15.05 -17.35 0.24
CA MET A 1 14.49 -16.22 1.02
C MET A 1 13.43 -15.59 0.16
N VAL A 2 12.16 -15.79 0.47
CA VAL A 2 11.04 -15.14 -0.25
C VAL A 2 10.65 -13.92 0.55
N CYS A 3 11.33 -12.79 0.30
CA CYS A 3 10.80 -11.50 0.69
C CYS A 3 9.82 -11.11 -0.42
N ILE A 4 8.57 -10.86 -0.10
CA ILE A 4 7.68 -10.15 -1.01
C ILE A 4 8.17 -8.69 -0.94
N PRO A 5 8.89 -8.19 -1.97
CA PRO A 5 9.37 -6.82 -1.92
C PRO A 5 8.17 -5.90 -1.99
N PHE A 6 8.13 -4.91 -1.13
CA PHE A 6 7.18 -3.80 -1.25
C PHE A 6 7.31 -3.21 -2.66
N PRO A 7 6.20 -2.89 -3.34
CA PRO A 7 6.26 -2.25 -4.66
C PRO A 7 7.15 -1.01 -4.58
N LYS A 8 8.09 -0.88 -5.52
CA LYS A 8 9.00 0.28 -5.57
C LYS A 8 8.28 1.57 -5.94
N GLU A 9 7.16 1.46 -6.64
CA GLU A 9 6.35 2.55 -7.14
C GLU A 9 4.92 2.38 -6.64
N THR A 10 4.38 3.45 -6.05
CA THR A 10 3.00 3.46 -5.58
C THR A 10 2.05 3.97 -6.66
N PHE A 11 0.74 3.78 -6.48
CA PHE A 11 -0.25 4.40 -7.36
C PHE A 11 -0.16 5.94 -7.34
N THR A 12 0.21 6.53 -6.20
CA THR A 12 0.48 7.97 -6.12
C THR A 12 1.67 8.37 -6.99
N ASP A 13 2.75 7.58 -7.02
CA ASP A 13 3.88 7.85 -7.91
C ASP A 13 3.45 7.82 -9.37
N GLN A 14 2.65 6.81 -9.76
CA GLN A 14 2.12 6.71 -11.11
C GLN A 14 1.27 7.94 -11.48
N ILE A 15 0.39 8.39 -10.58
CA ILE A 15 -0.45 9.58 -10.80
C ILE A 15 0.40 10.86 -10.92
N LEU A 16 1.38 11.04 -10.01
CA LEU A 16 2.20 12.25 -9.99
C LEU A 16 3.18 12.33 -11.15
N THR A 17 3.79 11.21 -11.57
CA THR A 17 4.76 11.17 -12.67
C THR A 17 4.11 11.13 -14.05
N ALA A 18 2.83 10.75 -14.13
CA ALA A 18 2.08 10.72 -15.37
C ALA A 18 1.97 12.11 -16.02
N GLN A 19 2.06 12.15 -17.34
CA GLN A 19 1.72 13.34 -18.10
C GLN A 19 0.21 13.54 -18.20
N ILE A 20 -0.53 12.45 -18.33
CA ILE A 20 -1.98 12.46 -18.47
C ILE A 20 -2.58 11.54 -17.42
N VAL A 21 -3.60 11.99 -16.72
CA VAL A 21 -4.40 11.17 -15.81
C VAL A 21 -5.87 11.36 -16.18
N VAL A 22 -6.56 10.26 -16.38
CA VAL A 22 -7.97 10.29 -16.79
C VAL A 22 -8.82 9.32 -15.97
N LEU A 23 -10.11 9.60 -15.94
CA LEU A 23 -11.15 8.63 -15.63
C LEU A 23 -11.65 8.02 -16.94
N ALA A 24 -11.71 6.72 -17.01
CA ALA A 24 -12.11 6.01 -18.21
C ALA A 24 -13.06 4.85 -17.89
N ARG A 25 -13.91 4.54 -18.86
CA ARG A 25 -14.83 3.39 -18.81
C ARG A 25 -14.71 2.55 -20.07
N GLU A 26 -15.52 1.48 -20.16
CA GLU A 26 -15.61 0.71 -21.39
C GLU A 26 -16.22 1.56 -22.52
N HIS A 27 -15.58 1.52 -23.68
CA HIS A 27 -16.10 2.19 -24.87
C HIS A 27 -17.45 1.57 -25.28
N PRO A 28 -18.52 2.36 -25.52
CA PRO A 28 -19.86 1.82 -25.76
C PRO A 28 -19.97 0.97 -27.01
N GLU A 29 -19.17 1.26 -28.04
CA GLU A 29 -19.19 0.56 -29.34
C GLU A 29 -18.01 -0.40 -29.55
N LYS A 30 -16.95 -0.29 -28.74
CA LYS A 30 -15.74 -1.13 -28.81
C LYS A 30 -15.56 -1.93 -27.54
N ALA A 31 -15.99 -3.18 -27.55
CA ALA A 31 -15.75 -4.07 -26.41
C ALA A 31 -14.24 -4.20 -26.10
N PHE A 32 -13.91 -4.31 -24.82
CA PHE A 32 -12.54 -4.44 -24.31
C PHE A 32 -11.62 -3.23 -24.55
N SER A 33 -12.18 -2.08 -24.91
CA SER A 33 -11.48 -0.81 -25.07
C SER A 33 -11.94 0.19 -24.03
N TYR A 34 -11.06 1.11 -23.68
CA TYR A 34 -11.40 2.23 -22.81
C TYR A 34 -11.80 3.46 -23.62
N GLN A 35 -12.71 4.25 -23.05
CA GLN A 35 -13.03 5.60 -23.48
C GLN A 35 -12.83 6.56 -22.30
N VAL A 36 -12.23 7.71 -22.57
CA VAL A 36 -12.07 8.78 -21.57
C VAL A 36 -13.44 9.40 -21.25
N GLU A 37 -13.75 9.50 -19.96
CA GLU A 37 -14.89 10.23 -19.44
C GLU A 37 -14.49 11.61 -18.92
N THR A 38 -13.36 11.68 -18.20
CA THR A 38 -12.89 12.91 -17.56
C THR A 38 -11.37 12.97 -17.59
N ILE A 39 -10.82 14.12 -17.97
CA ILE A 39 -9.39 14.40 -17.87
C ILE A 39 -9.13 15.04 -16.52
N LEU A 40 -8.25 14.44 -15.69
CA LEU A 40 -7.86 14.95 -14.38
C LEU A 40 -6.55 15.72 -14.44
N LYS A 41 -5.64 15.35 -15.35
CA LYS A 41 -4.33 15.99 -15.56
C LYS A 41 -3.93 15.89 -17.02
N GLY A 42 -3.30 16.94 -17.56
CA GLY A 42 -2.81 17.00 -18.94
C GLY A 42 -3.90 17.16 -19.99
N ASP A 43 -3.52 16.97 -21.23
CA ASP A 43 -4.40 17.06 -22.41
C ASP A 43 -4.31 15.76 -23.22
N ILE A 44 -5.41 15.38 -23.86
CA ILE A 44 -5.49 14.21 -24.73
C ILE A 44 -6.20 14.58 -26.04
N ASP A 45 -5.56 14.30 -27.16
CA ASP A 45 -6.11 14.65 -28.48
C ASP A 45 -7.22 13.68 -28.93
N HIS A 46 -7.20 12.44 -28.44
CA HIS A 46 -8.16 11.40 -28.80
C HIS A 46 -8.74 10.71 -27.55
N PRO A 47 -10.06 10.49 -27.49
CA PRO A 47 -10.71 9.87 -26.34
C PRO A 47 -10.43 8.37 -26.20
N GLU A 48 -9.86 7.73 -27.23
CA GLU A 48 -9.53 6.31 -27.21
C GLU A 48 -8.17 6.07 -26.56
N ILE A 49 -8.11 5.05 -25.73
CA ILE A 49 -6.91 4.66 -24.99
C ILE A 49 -6.41 3.32 -25.51
N ASP A 50 -5.15 3.26 -25.94
CA ASP A 50 -4.49 2.02 -26.34
C ASP A 50 -4.06 1.21 -25.11
N LEU A 51 -5.06 0.67 -24.43
CA LEU A 51 -4.91 -0.26 -23.32
C LEU A 51 -6.06 -1.28 -23.37
N PHE A 52 -5.72 -2.56 -23.27
CA PHE A 52 -6.73 -3.61 -23.23
C PHE A 52 -7.53 -3.60 -21.93
N LEU A 53 -8.85 -3.51 -22.04
CA LEU A 53 -9.76 -3.61 -20.92
C LEU A 53 -9.97 -5.08 -20.52
N ALA A 54 -9.30 -5.51 -19.45
CA ALA A 54 -9.39 -6.88 -18.98
C ALA A 54 -10.82 -7.28 -18.56
N SER A 55 -11.20 -8.52 -18.83
CA SER A 55 -12.55 -9.06 -18.53
C SER A 55 -12.98 -8.88 -17.07
N ARG A 56 -12.04 -8.95 -16.13
CA ARG A 56 -12.32 -8.70 -14.70
C ARG A 56 -12.74 -7.24 -14.45
N THR A 57 -12.02 -6.30 -15.05
CA THR A 57 -12.34 -4.86 -14.94
C THR A 57 -13.67 -4.55 -15.61
N ARG A 58 -13.89 -5.12 -16.80
CA ARG A 58 -15.16 -4.99 -17.54
C ARG A 58 -16.36 -5.44 -16.72
N ARG A 59 -16.25 -6.61 -16.08
CA ARG A 59 -17.31 -7.13 -15.18
C ARG A 59 -17.56 -6.19 -14.00
N ARG A 60 -16.51 -5.72 -13.35
CA ARG A 60 -16.63 -4.78 -12.23
C ARG A 60 -17.35 -3.51 -12.64
N LEU A 61 -16.99 -2.91 -13.78
CA LEU A 61 -17.63 -1.69 -14.27
C LEU A 61 -19.10 -1.91 -14.67
N ALA A 62 -19.45 -3.13 -15.13
CA ALA A 62 -20.83 -3.48 -15.42
C ALA A 62 -21.68 -3.68 -14.15
N GLU A 63 -21.07 -4.20 -13.07
CA GLU A 63 -21.69 -4.39 -11.77
C GLU A 63 -21.82 -3.08 -10.98
N ASN A 64 -20.92 -2.10 -11.24
CA ASN A 64 -20.85 -0.81 -10.54
C ASN A 64 -20.89 0.36 -11.55
N PRO A 65 -22.08 0.77 -11.98
CA PRO A 65 -22.23 1.79 -13.02
C PRO A 65 -21.70 3.18 -12.66
N GLU A 66 -21.51 3.49 -11.38
CA GLU A 66 -20.93 4.74 -10.88
C GLU A 66 -19.40 4.72 -10.83
N GLU A 67 -18.78 3.53 -10.93
CA GLU A 67 -17.32 3.43 -10.92
C GLU A 67 -16.73 3.67 -12.32
N SER A 68 -15.53 4.22 -12.34
CA SER A 68 -14.66 4.28 -13.51
C SER A 68 -13.27 3.73 -13.17
N VAL A 69 -12.30 3.88 -14.05
CA VAL A 69 -10.93 3.46 -13.84
C VAL A 69 -10.02 4.67 -13.93
N VAL A 70 -9.13 4.86 -12.97
CA VAL A 70 -8.05 5.84 -13.06
C VAL A 70 -6.96 5.24 -13.95
N LEU A 71 -6.69 5.90 -15.06
CA LEU A 71 -5.58 5.56 -15.95
C LEU A 71 -4.57 6.70 -15.96
N ALA A 72 -3.31 6.33 -15.89
CA ALA A 72 -2.17 7.22 -15.92
C ALA A 72 -1.30 6.90 -17.14
N TYR A 73 -0.93 7.91 -17.94
CA TYR A 73 -0.03 7.77 -19.07
C TYR A 73 1.38 8.18 -18.68
N ASP A 74 2.29 7.22 -18.75
CA ASP A 74 3.72 7.46 -18.57
C ASP A 74 4.38 7.75 -19.92
N ALA A 75 4.84 8.98 -20.10
CA ALA A 75 5.50 9.39 -21.35
C ALA A 75 6.89 8.75 -21.57
N LYS A 76 7.55 8.28 -20.52
CA LYS A 76 8.86 7.63 -20.65
C LYS A 76 8.73 6.25 -21.26
N THR A 77 7.72 5.50 -20.82
CA THR A 77 7.43 4.16 -21.33
C THR A 77 6.42 4.18 -22.48
N GLN A 78 5.76 5.32 -22.72
CA GLN A 78 4.69 5.50 -23.71
C GLN A 78 3.52 4.52 -23.48
N ASN A 79 3.23 4.21 -22.22
CA ASN A 79 2.20 3.24 -21.87
C ASN A 79 1.17 3.83 -20.90
N TRP A 80 -0.07 3.39 -21.06
CA TRP A 80 -1.11 3.59 -20.08
C TRP A 80 -1.04 2.53 -18.99
N GLN A 81 -1.21 2.96 -17.75
CA GLN A 81 -1.25 2.09 -16.57
C GLN A 81 -2.51 2.36 -15.76
N ARG A 82 -3.04 1.32 -15.14
CA ARG A 82 -4.18 1.46 -14.24
C ARG A 82 -3.69 1.82 -12.84
N ALA A 83 -4.13 2.98 -12.33
CA ALA A 83 -3.82 3.48 -10.99
C ALA A 83 -4.97 3.24 -9.96
N GLY A 84 -6.00 2.50 -10.33
CA GLY A 84 -7.06 2.11 -9.41
C GLY A 84 -8.45 2.11 -10.02
N TYR A 85 -9.44 1.66 -9.24
CA TYR A 85 -10.86 1.81 -9.57
C TYR A 85 -11.40 3.06 -8.89
N ALA A 86 -11.98 3.95 -9.67
CA ALA A 86 -12.48 5.22 -9.18
C ALA A 86 -13.92 5.07 -8.66
N THR A 87 -14.05 4.69 -7.40
CA THR A 87 -15.24 5.05 -6.64
C THR A 87 -15.26 6.58 -6.44
N PRO A 88 -16.41 7.21 -6.11
CA PRO A 88 -16.45 8.65 -5.82
C PRO A 88 -15.44 9.08 -4.73
N ALA A 89 -15.22 8.21 -3.73
CA ALA A 89 -14.26 8.46 -2.66
C ALA A 89 -12.81 8.39 -3.18
N TYR A 90 -12.46 7.37 -3.97
CA TYR A 90 -11.13 7.24 -4.54
C TYR A 90 -10.83 8.37 -5.55
N GLU A 91 -11.80 8.77 -6.38
CA GLU A 91 -11.67 9.92 -7.27
C GLU A 91 -11.32 11.19 -6.49
N SER A 92 -12.00 11.43 -5.37
CA SER A 92 -11.71 12.57 -4.49
C SER A 92 -10.26 12.56 -3.99
N ILE A 93 -9.76 11.39 -3.60
CA ILE A 93 -8.36 11.23 -3.19
C ILE A 93 -7.40 11.49 -4.35
N VAL A 94 -7.69 11.00 -5.55
CA VAL A 94 -6.85 11.25 -6.73
C VAL A 94 -6.77 12.76 -7.04
N ARG A 95 -7.88 13.46 -6.95
CA ARG A 95 -7.92 14.94 -7.12
C ARG A 95 -7.08 15.66 -6.06
N GLU A 96 -7.16 15.21 -4.79
CA GLU A 96 -6.33 15.75 -3.71
C GLU A 96 -4.82 15.46 -3.93
N ILE A 97 -4.46 14.29 -4.45
CA ILE A 97 -3.09 13.95 -4.84
C ILE A 97 -2.57 14.96 -5.86
N LEU A 98 -3.34 15.22 -6.91
CA LEU A 98 -2.95 16.17 -7.99
C LEU A 98 -2.83 17.60 -7.48
N ILE A 99 -3.74 18.06 -6.62
CA ILE A 99 -3.66 19.40 -6.00
C ILE A 99 -2.38 19.54 -5.16
N ARG A 100 -1.94 18.47 -4.49
CA ARG A 100 -0.77 18.46 -3.60
C ARG A 100 0.56 18.18 -4.30
N GLU A 101 0.56 17.91 -5.59
CA GLU A 101 1.75 17.55 -6.38
C GLU A 101 2.96 18.46 -6.07
N SER A 102 2.77 19.78 -6.08
CA SER A 102 3.85 20.74 -5.80
C SER A 102 4.38 20.69 -4.36
N SER A 103 3.51 20.33 -3.39
CA SER A 103 3.85 20.28 -1.97
C SER A 103 4.52 18.96 -1.55
N TRP A 104 4.43 17.93 -2.39
CA TRP A 104 5.02 16.61 -2.15
C TRP A 104 6.35 16.39 -2.87
N ASN A 105 6.99 17.48 -3.30
CA ASN A 105 8.33 17.41 -3.88
C ASN A 105 9.30 16.70 -2.90
N PRO A 106 10.07 15.70 -3.35
CA PRO A 106 10.97 14.90 -2.53
C PRO A 106 12.01 15.71 -1.75
N SER A 107 12.30 16.94 -2.21
CA SER A 107 13.29 17.81 -1.56
C SER A 107 12.81 18.44 -0.24
N PHE A 108 11.50 18.47 0.06
CA PHE A 108 10.94 19.26 1.17
C PHE A 108 10.05 18.49 2.17
N GLY A 109 9.97 17.18 2.10
CA GLY A 109 9.16 16.47 3.09
C GLY A 109 8.71 15.09 2.69
N LYS A 110 9.61 14.15 2.72
CA LYS A 110 9.31 12.72 2.47
C LYS A 110 8.19 12.16 3.36
N GLU A 111 7.89 12.80 4.50
CA GLU A 111 6.86 12.37 5.44
C GLU A 111 5.49 13.03 5.24
N ARG A 112 5.40 14.15 4.52
CA ARG A 112 4.12 14.85 4.32
C ARG A 112 3.13 14.01 3.52
N ARG A 113 3.62 13.33 2.51
CA ARG A 113 2.82 12.52 1.63
C ARG A 113 2.29 11.27 2.35
N PRO A 114 3.10 10.38 2.95
CA PRO A 114 2.58 9.25 3.70
C PRO A 114 1.66 9.66 4.86
N ARG A 115 1.94 10.78 5.52
CA ARG A 115 1.09 11.32 6.60
C ARG A 115 -0.34 11.63 6.13
N PHE A 116 -0.51 12.06 4.89
CA PHE A 116 -1.82 12.29 4.31
C PHE A 116 -2.66 11.01 4.25
N PHE A 117 -2.01 9.86 4.07
CA PHE A 117 -2.67 8.58 3.92
C PHE A 117 -2.98 7.85 5.24
N LEU A 118 -2.48 8.33 6.38
CA LEU A 118 -2.73 7.67 7.68
C LEU A 118 -4.23 7.44 7.98
N PRO A 119 -5.14 8.41 7.78
CA PRO A 119 -6.56 8.21 8.06
C PRO A 119 -7.24 7.14 7.19
N TYR A 120 -6.63 6.77 6.08
CA TYR A 120 -7.20 5.83 5.10
C TYR A 120 -6.74 4.38 5.29
N LEU A 121 -5.88 4.09 6.27
CA LEU A 121 -5.39 2.72 6.54
C LEU A 121 -6.50 1.74 6.92
N ALA A 122 -7.59 2.24 7.50
CA ALA A 122 -8.74 1.46 7.93
C ALA A 122 -9.96 1.68 7.03
N ASP A 123 -9.80 2.29 5.86
CA ASP A 123 -10.90 2.61 4.95
C ASP A 123 -11.66 1.34 4.51
N GLU A 124 -12.96 1.46 4.36
CA GLU A 124 -13.81 0.35 3.91
C GLU A 124 -13.57 0.01 2.43
N ASP A 125 -13.24 1.02 1.60
CA ASP A 125 -12.87 0.81 0.20
C ASP A 125 -11.50 0.13 0.10
N PRO A 126 -11.43 -1.10 -0.46
CA PRO A 126 -10.17 -1.83 -0.59
C PRO A 126 -9.12 -1.08 -1.43
N THR A 127 -9.54 -0.29 -2.43
CA THR A 127 -8.62 0.47 -3.29
C THR A 127 -7.96 1.60 -2.52
N ILE A 128 -8.74 2.31 -1.70
CA ILE A 128 -8.24 3.38 -0.83
C ILE A 128 -7.29 2.82 0.23
N ARG A 129 -7.68 1.72 0.87
CA ARG A 129 -6.86 1.05 1.89
C ARG A 129 -5.55 0.52 1.30
N GLU A 130 -5.57 -0.06 0.09
CA GLU A 130 -4.37 -0.51 -0.61
C GLU A 130 -3.43 0.67 -0.89
N LEU A 131 -3.95 1.77 -1.42
CA LEU A 131 -3.19 2.99 -1.65
C LEU A 131 -2.55 3.51 -0.36
N ALA A 132 -3.31 3.59 0.73
CA ALA A 132 -2.80 4.03 2.03
C ALA A 132 -1.71 3.10 2.58
N SER A 133 -1.90 1.79 2.46
CA SER A 133 -0.92 0.80 2.90
C SER A 133 0.39 0.89 2.11
N LEU A 134 0.33 1.12 0.79
CA LEU A 134 1.49 1.36 -0.07
C LEU A 134 2.28 2.60 0.38
N GLU A 135 1.60 3.68 0.67
CA GLU A 135 2.22 4.95 1.05
C GLU A 135 2.83 4.91 2.45
N VAL A 136 2.08 4.40 3.42
CA VAL A 136 2.51 4.33 4.83
C VAL A 136 3.58 3.25 5.02
N GLY A 137 3.49 2.13 4.30
CA GLY A 137 4.47 1.04 4.40
C GLY A 137 5.87 1.41 3.90
N GLN A 138 6.01 2.50 3.12
CA GLN A 138 7.31 3.04 2.68
C GLN A 138 7.80 4.20 3.56
N ALA A 139 7.02 4.60 4.55
CA ALA A 139 7.36 5.71 5.43
C ALA A 139 8.47 5.35 6.44
N SER A 140 8.97 6.38 7.13
CA SER A 140 9.86 6.16 8.26
C SER A 140 9.13 5.42 9.40
N TYR A 141 9.87 4.66 10.19
CA TYR A 141 9.28 3.93 11.32
C TYR A 141 8.58 4.85 12.32
N SER A 142 9.09 6.08 12.50
CA SER A 142 8.43 7.09 13.34
C SER A 142 7.01 7.41 12.87
N LEU A 143 6.79 7.47 11.56
CA LEU A 143 5.47 7.70 10.99
C LEU A 143 4.57 6.44 11.09
N ILE A 144 5.15 5.25 10.93
CA ILE A 144 4.41 4.00 11.14
C ILE A 144 3.90 3.91 12.59
N ARG A 145 4.69 4.33 13.59
CA ARG A 145 4.24 4.42 14.97
C ARG A 145 3.04 5.37 15.16
N GLU A 146 3.01 6.49 14.44
CA GLU A 146 1.85 7.39 14.46
C GLU A 146 0.60 6.74 13.83
N ALA A 147 0.78 5.83 12.88
CA ALA A 147 -0.31 5.17 12.16
C ALA A 147 -1.19 4.31 13.08
N ASP A 148 -0.68 3.83 14.21
CA ASP A 148 -1.43 3.05 15.20
C ASP A 148 -2.73 3.75 15.67
N ARG A 149 -2.73 5.08 15.71
CA ARG A 149 -3.89 5.90 16.08
C ARG A 149 -5.03 5.91 15.05
N PHE A 150 -4.74 5.50 13.83
CA PHE A 150 -5.65 5.58 12.68
C PHE A 150 -6.25 4.23 12.29
N ILE A 151 -5.76 3.14 12.87
CA ILE A 151 -6.26 1.81 12.58
C ILE A 151 -6.69 1.11 13.87
N PRO A 152 -7.95 0.64 13.96
CA PRO A 152 -8.39 -0.12 15.13
C PRO A 152 -7.55 -1.38 15.32
N ARG A 153 -7.09 -1.64 16.55
CA ARG A 153 -6.26 -2.80 16.89
C ARG A 153 -6.86 -4.13 16.42
N GLN A 154 -8.17 -4.29 16.58
CA GLN A 154 -8.87 -5.48 16.09
C GLN A 154 -8.73 -5.66 14.57
N GLN A 155 -8.65 -4.58 13.83
CA GLN A 155 -8.47 -4.66 12.37
C GLN A 155 -7.04 -5.08 11.99
N VAL A 156 -6.03 -4.67 12.76
CA VAL A 156 -4.65 -5.16 12.61
C VAL A 156 -4.62 -6.69 12.78
N HIS A 157 -5.26 -7.21 13.82
CA HIS A 157 -5.38 -8.66 14.03
C HIS A 157 -6.10 -9.35 12.87
N ASN A 158 -7.20 -8.80 12.39
CA ASN A 158 -7.95 -9.37 11.27
C ASN A 158 -7.10 -9.43 10.00
N PHE A 159 -6.30 -8.39 9.71
CA PHE A 159 -5.44 -8.36 8.54
C PHE A 159 -4.27 -9.35 8.64
N LEU A 160 -3.72 -9.55 9.82
CA LEU A 160 -2.68 -10.57 10.05
C LEU A 160 -3.23 -12.00 9.99
N ALA A 161 -4.51 -12.20 10.27
CA ALA A 161 -5.16 -13.52 10.22
C ALA A 161 -5.54 -13.97 8.80
N GLU A 162 -5.66 -13.03 7.84
CA GLU A 162 -6.14 -13.34 6.49
C GLU A 162 -5.00 -13.37 5.47
N PRO A 163 -4.74 -14.51 4.78
CA PRO A 163 -3.66 -14.64 3.79
C PRO A 163 -3.76 -13.66 2.61
N LYS A 164 -4.96 -13.16 2.29
CA LYS A 164 -5.14 -12.19 1.20
C LYS A 164 -4.42 -10.86 1.46
N TYR A 165 -4.06 -10.56 2.72
CA TYR A 165 -3.31 -9.36 3.12
C TYR A 165 -1.82 -9.62 3.35
N MET A 166 -1.31 -10.78 2.94
CA MET A 166 0.09 -11.19 3.21
C MET A 166 1.13 -10.18 2.69
N GLU A 167 0.85 -9.50 1.59
CA GLU A 167 1.73 -8.45 1.05
C GLU A 167 1.89 -7.24 1.99
N TRP A 168 0.90 -7.00 2.88
CA TRP A 168 0.89 -5.90 3.85
C TRP A 168 1.28 -6.35 5.26
N TRP A 169 1.52 -7.62 5.49
CA TRP A 169 1.83 -8.14 6.83
C TRP A 169 3.01 -7.45 7.48
N ALA A 170 4.04 -7.05 6.74
CA ALA A 170 5.16 -6.32 7.31
C ALA A 170 4.70 -5.03 8.02
N LEU A 171 3.82 -4.25 7.40
CA LEU A 171 3.24 -3.04 8.00
C LEU A 171 2.40 -3.39 9.25
N TYR A 172 1.51 -4.39 9.14
CA TYR A 172 0.64 -4.76 10.25
C TYR A 172 1.38 -5.39 11.43
N ILE A 173 2.50 -6.10 11.19
CA ILE A 173 3.40 -6.58 12.24
C ILE A 173 4.06 -5.42 12.99
N LEU A 174 4.53 -4.40 12.27
CA LEU A 174 5.10 -3.21 12.89
C LEU A 174 4.06 -2.48 13.75
N LEU A 175 2.83 -2.33 13.25
CA LEU A 175 1.72 -1.75 14.00
C LEU A 175 1.34 -2.59 15.21
N LEU A 176 1.40 -3.93 15.13
CA LEU A 176 1.15 -4.80 16.28
C LEU A 176 2.17 -4.58 17.40
N GLY A 177 3.42 -4.23 17.06
CA GLY A 177 4.47 -3.93 18.05
C GLY A 177 4.30 -2.61 18.78
N VAL A 178 3.62 -1.62 18.17
CA VAL A 178 3.39 -0.31 18.79
C VAL A 178 2.38 -0.44 19.91
N ASP A 179 2.72 0.02 21.12
CA ASP A 179 1.88 -0.06 22.32
C ASP A 179 1.24 -1.45 22.54
N ALA A 180 2.01 -2.52 22.26
CA ALA A 180 1.56 -3.89 22.31
C ALA A 180 1.09 -4.31 23.70
N THR A 181 -0.04 -4.99 23.75
CA THR A 181 -0.50 -5.66 24.98
C THR A 181 0.39 -6.85 25.33
N PRO A 182 0.37 -7.34 26.58
CA PRO A 182 1.14 -8.54 26.95
C PRO A 182 0.85 -9.76 26.08
N ALA A 183 -0.40 -9.94 25.63
CA ALA A 183 -0.78 -11.03 24.74
C ALA A 183 -0.20 -10.87 23.33
N GLU A 184 -0.17 -9.65 22.80
CA GLU A 184 0.44 -9.34 21.50
C GLU A 184 1.97 -9.48 21.54
N ALA A 185 2.58 -9.06 22.64
CA ALA A 185 4.00 -9.27 22.87
C ALA A 185 4.38 -10.77 22.85
N GLU A 186 3.54 -11.61 23.41
CA GLU A 186 3.73 -13.06 23.36
C GLU A 186 3.58 -13.61 21.93
N ILE A 187 2.58 -13.15 21.17
CA ILE A 187 2.42 -13.49 19.75
C ILE A 187 3.68 -13.15 18.95
N ILE A 188 4.27 -11.97 19.18
CA ILE A 188 5.46 -11.52 18.47
C ILE A 188 6.68 -12.39 18.84
N ARG A 189 6.88 -12.71 20.13
CA ARG A 189 7.96 -13.59 20.58
C ARG A 189 7.81 -15.00 20.01
N ASP A 190 6.60 -15.56 20.03
CA ASP A 190 6.31 -16.86 19.46
C ASP A 190 6.55 -16.90 17.95
N ALA A 191 6.14 -15.85 17.22
CA ALA A 191 6.41 -15.74 15.79
C ALA A 191 7.91 -15.81 15.49
N ILE A 192 8.74 -15.04 16.23
CA ILE A 192 10.19 -15.06 16.05
C ILE A 192 10.78 -16.44 16.41
N ASN A 193 10.37 -17.05 17.51
CA ASN A 193 10.81 -18.38 17.89
C ASN A 193 10.47 -19.44 16.83
N ASN A 194 9.27 -19.36 16.25
CA ASN A 194 8.85 -20.25 15.17
C ASN A 194 9.65 -20.00 13.88
N HIS A 195 9.94 -18.76 13.53
CA HIS A 195 10.83 -18.44 12.40
C HIS A 195 12.22 -19.06 12.58
N ALA A 196 12.76 -18.97 13.78
CA ALA A 196 14.02 -19.60 14.13
C ALA A 196 13.97 -21.13 13.99
N ARG A 197 12.93 -21.76 14.55
CA ARG A 197 12.75 -23.20 14.57
C ARG A 197 12.55 -23.82 13.19
N PHE A 198 11.82 -23.13 12.30
CA PHE A 198 11.47 -23.62 10.97
C PHE A 198 12.31 -23.03 9.85
N ASN A 199 13.35 -22.25 10.18
CA ASN A 199 14.20 -21.54 9.22
C ASN A 199 13.38 -20.72 8.20
N GLN A 200 12.33 -20.06 8.65
CA GLN A 200 11.49 -19.19 7.85
C GLN A 200 12.02 -17.75 7.93
N SER A 201 11.90 -17.02 6.85
CA SER A 201 12.39 -15.63 6.79
C SER A 201 11.30 -14.61 6.39
N LEU A 202 10.05 -15.07 6.26
CA LEU A 202 8.96 -14.18 5.85
C LEU A 202 8.72 -13.10 6.90
N ASN A 203 8.89 -11.83 6.51
CA ASN A 203 8.72 -10.66 7.38
C ASN A 203 9.56 -10.68 8.68
N LEU A 204 10.66 -11.44 8.71
CA LEU A 204 11.51 -11.55 9.90
C LEU A 204 12.01 -10.18 10.40
N SER A 205 12.35 -9.27 9.49
CA SER A 205 12.76 -7.90 9.85
C SER A 205 11.64 -7.12 10.56
N ALA A 206 10.40 -7.27 10.13
CA ALA A 206 9.26 -6.63 10.77
C ALA A 206 9.01 -7.22 12.18
N TRP A 207 9.07 -8.54 12.32
CA TRP A 207 8.95 -9.21 13.61
C TRP A 207 10.08 -8.80 14.59
N ALA A 208 11.34 -8.75 14.10
CA ALA A 208 12.46 -8.30 14.91
C ALA A 208 12.31 -6.84 15.36
N THR A 209 11.86 -5.95 14.45
CA THR A 209 11.60 -4.55 14.80
C THR A 209 10.48 -4.44 15.83
N ALA A 210 9.40 -5.19 15.68
CA ALA A 210 8.31 -5.23 16.65
C ALA A 210 8.78 -5.73 18.04
N LEU A 211 9.65 -6.74 18.08
CA LEU A 211 10.26 -7.21 19.34
C LEU A 211 11.11 -6.13 20.00
N ILE A 212 11.93 -5.41 19.23
CA ILE A 212 12.74 -4.30 19.74
C ILE A 212 11.85 -3.17 20.26
N GLU A 213 10.75 -2.87 19.60
CA GLU A 213 9.78 -1.85 20.07
C GLU A 213 9.22 -2.21 21.45
N ILE A 214 8.94 -3.50 21.69
CA ILE A 214 8.37 -3.98 22.96
C ILE A 214 9.42 -4.11 24.07
N ASP A 215 10.54 -4.76 23.77
CA ASP A 215 11.52 -5.21 24.77
C ASP A 215 12.76 -4.32 24.82
N GLY A 216 12.90 -3.33 23.92
CA GLY A 216 14.02 -2.42 23.87
C GLY A 216 15.37 -3.14 23.73
N GLU A 217 16.32 -2.76 24.59
CA GLU A 217 17.68 -3.32 24.61
C GLU A 217 17.67 -4.84 24.86
N SER A 218 16.74 -5.35 25.67
CA SER A 218 16.60 -6.78 25.93
C SER A 218 16.24 -7.55 24.66
N GLY A 219 15.38 -6.98 23.81
CA GLY A 219 15.02 -7.53 22.51
C GLY A 219 16.21 -7.57 21.56
N ILE A 220 17.03 -6.52 21.54
CA ILE A 220 18.25 -6.46 20.73
C ILE A 220 19.22 -7.58 21.16
N ASN A 221 19.52 -7.67 22.44
CA ASN A 221 20.43 -8.67 22.98
C ASN A 221 19.94 -10.11 22.69
N TRP A 222 18.63 -10.34 22.84
CA TRP A 222 18.04 -11.63 22.53
C TRP A 222 18.18 -11.99 21.04
N LEU A 223 17.96 -11.04 20.14
CA LEU A 223 18.14 -11.26 18.69
C LEU A 223 19.60 -11.53 18.33
N GLU A 224 20.54 -10.80 18.96
CA GLU A 224 21.96 -10.98 18.74
C GLU A 224 22.41 -12.39 19.14
N GLU A 225 22.07 -12.83 20.35
CA GLU A 225 22.44 -14.16 20.88
C GLU A 225 21.81 -15.29 20.09
N ASN A 226 20.54 -15.16 19.68
CA ASN A 226 19.79 -16.27 19.07
C ASN A 226 19.89 -16.31 17.55
N TYR A 227 20.21 -15.21 16.87
CA TYR A 227 20.25 -15.14 15.41
C TYR A 227 21.61 -14.77 14.84
N LEU A 228 22.33 -13.80 15.40
CA LEU A 228 23.56 -13.30 14.82
C LEU A 228 24.80 -14.08 15.27
N LEU A 229 24.86 -14.44 16.55
CA LEU A 229 26.00 -15.17 17.11
C LEU A 229 25.86 -16.70 17.04
N ASN A 230 24.69 -17.22 16.71
CA ASN A 230 24.46 -18.64 16.65
C ASN A 230 24.86 -19.18 15.27
N ALA A 231 26.14 -19.61 15.13
CA ALA A 231 26.71 -20.11 13.88
C ALA A 231 26.08 -21.43 13.34
N ASN A 232 25.14 -22.02 14.08
CA ASN A 232 24.48 -23.30 13.73
C ASN A 232 23.09 -23.10 13.12
N ARG A 233 22.73 -21.88 12.70
CA ARG A 233 21.43 -21.59 12.07
C ARG A 233 21.56 -21.01 10.67
#